data_c82f0b46b83d4e3b49ea6b7cae8ecb38
#
_entry.id   c82f0b46b83d4e3b49ea6b7cae8ecb38
#
_cell.length_a   1.000
_cell.length_b   1.000
_cell.length_c   1.000
_cell.angle_alpha   90.00
_cell.angle_beta   90.00
_cell.angle_gamma   90.00
#
_symmetry.space_group_name_H-M   'P 1'
#
loop_
_entity.id
_entity.type
_entity.pdbx_description
1 polymer ?
#
loop_
_entity_poly.entity_id
_entity_poly.type
_entity_poly.pdbx_seq_one_letter_code
_entity_poly.pdbx_strand_id
1 'polypeptide(L)'
;MALIDVLKHDQPSDEEFVWKFPSEDLKIGTQVIVNESQEAVFVKGGEVLDILGPGTHTLSTGNIPILNKLINLPFGGDTPFSAEVWFVNKTVKRDLKWGTPSPVPLMDLTLGFPVSIRSFGKWGARISDARPFAVSYTHLTLPTKA
;
A
#
# COMPACT_ATOMS: atom_id res chain seq x y z
N MET A 1 -8.34 23.94 -12.37
CA MET A 1 -8.53 22.79 -11.50
C MET A 1 -7.78 23.00 -10.19
N ALA A 2 -8.46 22.81 -9.11
CA ALA A 2 -7.81 22.96 -7.81
C ALA A 2 -6.94 21.73 -7.52
N LEU A 3 -5.75 21.98 -7.04
CA LEU A 3 -4.88 20.91 -6.57
C LEU A 3 -5.28 20.50 -5.16
N ILE A 4 -4.96 19.29 -4.79
CA ILE A 4 -5.30 18.75 -3.48
C ILE A 4 -4.34 19.30 -2.45
N ASP A 5 -4.87 19.92 -1.40
CA ASP A 5 -4.06 20.52 -0.36
C ASP A 5 -3.86 19.61 0.86
N VAL A 6 -4.66 18.56 0.97
CA VAL A 6 -4.56 17.62 2.08
C VAL A 6 -4.69 16.19 1.56
N LEU A 7 -3.73 15.35 1.91
CA LEU A 7 -3.74 13.94 1.59
C LEU A 7 -3.91 13.15 2.89
N LYS A 8 -4.95 12.33 2.96
CA LYS A 8 -5.17 11.45 4.10
C LYS A 8 -6.09 10.29 3.75
N HIS A 9 -6.04 9.27 4.55
CA HIS A 9 -6.93 8.11 4.45
C HIS A 9 -7.60 7.91 5.81
N ASP A 10 -8.80 8.44 5.97
CA ASP A 10 -9.49 8.48 7.25
C ASP A 10 -10.17 7.19 7.67
N GLN A 11 -10.55 6.38 6.71
CA GLN A 11 -11.36 5.20 6.98
C GLN A 11 -10.74 3.95 6.36
N PRO A 12 -9.60 3.50 6.90
CA PRO A 12 -9.02 2.26 6.40
C PRO A 12 -9.95 1.09 6.70
N SER A 13 -10.17 0.26 5.70
CA SER A 13 -10.92 -0.96 5.87
C SER A 13 -10.09 -1.98 6.65
N ASP A 14 -10.75 -2.80 7.45
CA ASP A 14 -10.06 -3.87 8.17
C ASP A 14 -9.45 -4.93 7.25
N GLU A 15 -9.89 -4.96 6.01
CA GLU A 15 -9.39 -5.92 5.03
C GLU A 15 -8.28 -5.34 4.15
N GLU A 16 -7.98 -4.06 4.30
CA GLU A 16 -7.11 -3.33 3.40
C GLU A 16 -5.71 -3.18 3.97
N PHE A 17 -4.71 -3.62 3.24
CA PHE A 17 -3.30 -3.41 3.61
C PHE A 17 -2.74 -2.13 3.00
N VAL A 18 -3.18 -1.79 1.81
CA VAL A 18 -2.66 -0.66 1.04
C VAL A 18 -3.82 0.05 0.35
N TRP A 19 -3.76 1.36 0.33
CA TRP A 19 -4.72 2.19 -0.38
C TRP A 19 -3.97 3.28 -1.13
N LYS A 20 -4.22 3.38 -2.42
CA LYS A 20 -3.63 4.42 -3.25
C LYS A 20 -4.51 5.65 -3.27
N PHE A 21 -3.94 6.81 -2.97
CA PHE A 21 -4.67 8.06 -3.05
C PHE A 21 -5.07 8.31 -4.52
N PRO A 22 -6.32 8.71 -4.78
CA PRO A 22 -6.85 8.75 -6.14
C PRO A 22 -6.26 9.80 -7.07
N SER A 23 -5.49 10.74 -6.56
CA SER A 23 -4.87 11.77 -7.40
C SER A 23 -3.36 11.66 -7.36
N GLU A 24 -2.73 11.93 -8.48
CA GLU A 24 -1.27 11.96 -8.58
C GLU A 24 -0.73 13.38 -8.69
N ASP A 25 -1.61 14.37 -8.76
CA ASP A 25 -1.22 15.77 -8.90
C ASP A 25 -0.98 16.40 -7.54
N LEU A 26 0.26 16.71 -7.25
CA LEU A 26 0.69 17.26 -5.98
C LEU A 26 1.34 18.61 -6.16
N LYS A 27 1.40 19.38 -5.08
CA LYS A 27 2.13 20.66 -5.10
C LYS A 27 2.86 20.87 -3.78
N ILE A 28 3.81 21.79 -3.78
CA ILE A 28 4.48 22.23 -2.56
C ILE A 28 3.46 22.85 -1.60
N GLY A 29 3.57 22.53 -0.33
CA GLY A 29 2.64 23.01 0.68
C GLY A 29 1.49 22.07 0.97
N THR A 30 1.31 21.03 0.17
CA THR A 30 0.30 20.01 0.44
C THR A 30 0.62 19.32 1.76
N GLN A 31 -0.39 19.13 2.60
CA GLN A 31 -0.23 18.42 3.86
C GLN A 31 -0.59 16.96 3.71
N VAL A 32 0.26 16.09 4.23
CA VAL A 32 0.00 14.66 4.30
C VAL A 32 -0.24 14.29 5.75
N ILE A 33 -1.41 13.77 6.04
CA ILE A 33 -1.78 13.35 7.38
C ILE A 33 -1.75 11.83 7.44
N VAL A 34 -0.85 11.30 8.25
CA VAL A 34 -0.65 9.87 8.40
C VAL A 34 -1.10 9.47 9.80
N ASN A 35 -2.05 8.54 9.88
CA ASN A 35 -2.54 8.06 11.18
C ASN A 35 -1.50 7.19 11.88
N GLU A 36 -1.70 6.96 13.19
CA GLU A 36 -0.76 6.22 14.01
C GLU A 36 -0.45 4.81 13.48
N SER A 37 -1.41 4.18 12.86
CA SER A 37 -1.25 2.81 12.35
C SER A 37 -0.93 2.76 10.87
N GLN A 38 -0.51 3.87 10.28
CA GLN A 38 -0.25 3.98 8.85
C GLN A 38 1.15 4.49 8.56
N GLU A 39 1.57 4.31 7.32
CA GLU A 39 2.70 5.01 6.73
C GLU A 39 2.30 5.42 5.33
N ALA A 40 2.75 6.60 4.90
CA ALA A 40 2.52 7.07 3.54
C ALA A 40 3.77 6.82 2.71
N VAL A 41 3.60 6.22 1.54
CA VAL A 41 4.70 5.87 0.65
C VAL A 41 4.55 6.66 -0.64
N PHE A 42 5.59 7.38 -1.03
CA PHE A 42 5.64 8.11 -2.29
C PHE A 42 6.28 7.24 -3.34
N VAL A 43 5.59 7.06 -4.46
CA VAL A 43 6.04 6.20 -5.55
C VAL A 43 5.95 6.97 -6.87
N LYS A 44 6.97 6.86 -7.69
CA LYS A 44 6.95 7.41 -9.03
C LYS A 44 7.66 6.45 -9.99
N GLY A 45 6.96 6.10 -11.07
CA GLY A 45 7.54 5.19 -12.05
C GLY A 45 7.86 3.82 -11.49
N GLY A 46 7.11 3.35 -10.51
CA GLY A 46 7.37 2.06 -9.87
C GLY A 46 8.49 2.08 -8.84
N GLU A 47 9.06 3.25 -8.56
CA GLU A 47 10.14 3.39 -7.59
C GLU A 47 9.65 4.08 -6.33
N VAL A 48 9.97 3.52 -5.17
CA VAL A 48 9.65 4.12 -3.88
C VAL A 48 10.61 5.26 -3.61
N LEU A 49 10.07 6.47 -3.54
CA LEU A 49 10.89 7.67 -3.34
C LEU A 49 11.09 7.97 -1.87
N ASP A 50 10.03 7.91 -1.07
CA ASP A 50 10.12 8.25 0.33
C ASP A 50 8.98 7.61 1.11
N ILE A 51 9.15 7.53 2.43
CA ILE A 51 8.15 6.98 3.36
C ILE A 51 7.99 7.96 4.51
N LEU A 52 6.74 8.33 4.79
CA LEU A 52 6.39 9.22 5.90
C LEU A 52 5.72 8.43 7.00
N GLY A 53 6.23 8.57 8.21
CA GLY A 53 5.64 7.97 9.40
C GLY A 53 4.41 8.73 9.90
N PRO A 54 3.81 8.26 11.01
CA PRO A 54 2.63 8.91 11.59
C PRO A 54 2.88 10.38 11.90
N GLY A 55 1.85 11.19 11.70
CA GLY A 55 1.87 12.62 11.95
C GLY A 55 1.44 13.43 10.77
N THR A 56 1.54 14.74 10.89
CA THR A 56 1.24 15.67 9.81
C THR A 56 2.55 16.14 9.17
N HIS A 57 2.65 15.97 7.87
CA HIS A 57 3.83 16.35 7.10
C HIS A 57 3.44 17.36 6.02
N THR A 58 4.20 18.43 5.92
CA THR A 58 4.02 19.38 4.84
C THR A 58 5.04 19.09 3.76
N LEU A 59 4.58 18.92 2.53
CA LEU A 59 5.46 18.64 1.41
C LEU A 59 6.31 19.86 1.09
N SER A 60 7.60 19.75 1.35
CA SER A 60 8.55 20.82 1.08
C SER A 60 9.92 20.22 0.74
N THR A 61 10.71 20.99 0.05
CA THR A 61 12.05 20.54 -0.33
C THR A 61 12.96 20.33 0.87
N GLY A 62 12.67 21.02 1.99
CA GLY A 62 13.47 20.87 3.20
C GLY A 62 13.18 19.62 3.99
N ASN A 63 11.92 19.15 3.94
CA ASN A 63 11.48 18.02 4.74
C ASN A 63 11.66 16.68 4.02
N ILE A 64 11.59 16.69 2.71
CA ILE A 64 11.64 15.48 1.91
C ILE A 64 12.68 15.70 0.80
N PRO A 65 13.94 15.30 1.03
CA PRO A 65 15.02 15.57 0.07
C PRO A 65 14.76 15.02 -1.33
N ILE A 66 14.04 13.93 -1.43
CA ILE A 66 13.76 13.32 -2.73
C ILE A 66 12.83 14.21 -3.56
N LEU A 67 11.97 15.00 -2.93
CA LEU A 67 11.13 15.94 -3.64
C LEU A 67 11.96 16.99 -4.41
N ASN A 68 13.15 17.30 -3.92
CA ASN A 68 14.04 18.18 -4.64
C ASN A 68 14.31 17.69 -6.06
N LYS A 69 14.48 16.40 -6.22
CA LYS A 69 14.73 15.82 -7.54
C LYS A 69 13.51 15.93 -8.46
N LEU A 70 12.31 15.89 -7.88
CA LEU A 70 11.08 16.02 -8.65
C LEU A 70 10.76 17.47 -8.99
N ILE A 71 11.13 18.39 -8.10
CA ILE A 71 10.76 19.80 -8.19
C ILE A 71 11.80 20.59 -9.00
N ASN A 72 13.07 20.22 -8.92
CA ASN A 72 14.15 20.85 -9.68
C ASN A 72 14.16 20.41 -11.14
N LEU A 73 13.02 20.07 -11.66
CA LEU A 73 12.83 19.91 -13.09
C LEU A 73 12.68 21.30 -13.73
N PRO A 74 12.76 21.39 -15.07
CA PRO A 74 12.81 22.71 -15.76
C PRO A 74 11.67 23.67 -15.46
N PHE A 75 10.65 23.23 -14.75
CA PHE A 75 9.43 24.01 -14.54
C PHE A 75 9.44 24.90 -13.30
N GLY A 76 10.43 24.78 -12.42
CA GLY A 76 10.52 25.59 -11.21
C GLY A 76 9.77 25.02 -10.02
N GLY A 77 10.00 25.64 -8.85
CA GLY A 77 9.56 25.08 -7.58
C GLY A 77 8.08 25.16 -7.24
N ASP A 78 7.34 26.02 -7.93
CA ASP A 78 5.91 26.17 -7.68
C ASP A 78 5.04 25.33 -8.59
N THR A 79 5.66 24.59 -9.48
CA THR A 79 4.95 23.78 -10.45
C THR A 79 4.42 22.49 -9.79
N PRO A 80 3.18 22.07 -10.10
CA PRO A 80 2.69 20.79 -9.64
C PRO A 80 3.60 19.66 -10.11
N PHE A 81 3.74 18.65 -9.29
CA PHE A 81 4.50 17.47 -9.66
C PHE A 81 3.62 16.24 -9.52
N SER A 82 3.99 15.17 -10.22
CA SER A 82 3.22 13.95 -10.24
C SER A 82 3.93 12.85 -9.49
N ALA A 83 3.23 12.25 -8.53
CA ALA A 83 3.71 11.09 -7.80
C ALA A 83 2.51 10.36 -7.22
N GLU A 84 2.63 9.05 -7.07
CA GLU A 84 1.62 8.26 -6.40
C GLU A 84 1.86 8.27 -4.91
N VAL A 85 0.79 8.39 -4.13
CA VAL A 85 0.85 8.30 -2.67
C VAL A 85 0.05 7.08 -2.24
N TRP A 86 0.70 6.17 -1.56
CA TRP A 86 0.09 4.94 -1.06
C TRP A 86 0.09 4.97 0.45
N PHE A 87 -1.07 4.70 1.05
CA PHE A 87 -1.18 4.59 2.50
C PHE A 87 -1.13 3.11 2.87
N VAL A 88 -0.13 2.74 3.64
CA VAL A 88 0.08 1.36 4.07
C VAL A 88 -0.45 1.22 5.49
N ASN A 89 -1.35 0.27 5.69
CA ASN A 89 -1.95 0.02 6.98
C ASN A 89 -1.11 -1.01 7.74
N LYS A 90 -0.58 -0.61 8.89
CA LYS A 90 0.27 -1.47 9.72
C LYS A 90 -0.49 -2.16 10.85
N THR A 91 -1.80 -2.01 10.90
CA THR A 91 -2.63 -2.69 11.88
C THR A 91 -2.65 -4.19 11.62
N VAL A 92 -2.68 -4.98 12.68
CA VAL A 92 -2.78 -6.43 12.56
C VAL A 92 -4.14 -6.81 11.99
N LYS A 93 -4.12 -7.56 10.90
CA LYS A 93 -5.33 -8.16 10.33
C LYS A 93 -5.46 -9.56 10.90
N ARG A 94 -6.54 -9.82 11.62
CA ARG A 94 -6.72 -11.07 12.36
C ARG A 94 -7.64 -12.07 11.70
N ASP A 95 -8.39 -11.63 10.71
CA ASP A 95 -9.43 -12.45 10.11
C ASP A 95 -9.20 -12.72 8.63
N LEU A 96 -7.95 -12.89 8.26
CA LEU A 96 -7.63 -13.27 6.89
C LEU A 96 -8.01 -14.73 6.68
N LYS A 97 -8.97 -14.94 5.81
CA LYS A 97 -9.52 -16.29 5.59
C LYS A 97 -8.71 -17.01 4.53
N TRP A 98 -8.60 -18.31 4.69
CA TRP A 98 -8.00 -19.18 3.68
C TRP A 98 -8.83 -20.45 3.55
N GLY A 99 -8.72 -21.10 2.41
CA GLY A 99 -9.42 -22.34 2.20
C GLY A 99 -9.02 -23.00 0.89
N THR A 100 -9.35 -24.27 0.78
CA THR A 100 -9.16 -24.98 -0.48
C THR A 100 -10.21 -24.54 -1.48
N PRO A 101 -9.82 -24.11 -2.70
CA PRO A 101 -10.79 -23.65 -3.69
C PRO A 101 -11.71 -24.76 -4.18
N SER A 102 -11.26 -26.00 -4.14
CA SER A 102 -12.07 -27.16 -4.47
C SER A 102 -11.68 -28.32 -3.57
N PRO A 103 -12.57 -29.33 -3.41
CA PRO A 103 -12.20 -30.51 -2.64
C PRO A 103 -10.95 -31.19 -3.21
N VAL A 104 -10.08 -31.64 -2.34
CA VAL A 104 -8.85 -32.36 -2.71
C VAL A 104 -9.12 -33.85 -2.52
N PRO A 105 -9.03 -34.66 -3.58
CA PRO A 105 -9.23 -36.09 -3.46
C PRO A 105 -7.98 -36.76 -2.86
N LEU A 106 -8.20 -37.60 -1.85
CA LEU A 106 -7.13 -38.39 -1.23
C LEU A 106 -7.60 -39.81 -1.08
N MET A 107 -6.67 -40.74 -1.19
CA MET A 107 -6.96 -42.16 -0.93
C MET A 107 -6.85 -42.42 0.57
N ASP A 108 -7.93 -42.86 1.16
CA ASP A 108 -7.90 -43.31 2.56
C ASP A 108 -7.48 -44.77 2.61
N LEU A 109 -6.29 -44.99 3.11
CA LEU A 109 -5.73 -46.35 3.15
C LEU A 109 -6.45 -47.25 4.16
N THR A 110 -7.06 -46.68 5.17
CA THR A 110 -7.82 -47.43 6.17
C THR A 110 -9.17 -47.90 5.61
N LEU A 111 -9.85 -47.01 4.92
CA LEU A 111 -11.17 -47.29 4.34
C LEU A 111 -11.09 -47.95 2.97
N GLY A 112 -9.97 -47.77 2.27
CA GLY A 112 -9.75 -48.42 0.97
C GLY A 112 -10.45 -47.74 -0.18
N PHE A 113 -10.96 -46.50 -0.02
CA PHE A 113 -11.57 -45.75 -1.10
C PHE A 113 -11.18 -44.25 -1.02
N PRO A 114 -11.33 -43.52 -2.14
CA PRO A 114 -10.99 -42.09 -2.15
C PRO A 114 -12.00 -41.27 -1.36
N VAL A 115 -11.48 -40.25 -0.68
CA VAL A 115 -12.28 -39.26 0.04
C VAL A 115 -11.93 -37.86 -0.44
N SER A 116 -12.88 -36.95 -0.32
CA SER A 116 -12.65 -35.55 -0.67
C SER A 116 -12.49 -34.72 0.61
N ILE A 117 -11.43 -33.93 0.66
CA ILE A 117 -11.10 -33.14 1.81
C ILE A 117 -11.15 -31.66 1.45
N ARG A 118 -11.78 -30.87 2.31
CA ARG A 118 -11.75 -29.42 2.26
C ARG A 118 -11.21 -28.89 3.57
N SER A 119 -10.42 -27.85 3.46
CA SER A 119 -9.84 -27.22 4.63
C SER A 119 -10.02 -25.71 4.55
N PHE A 120 -10.24 -25.09 5.69
CA PHE A 120 -10.37 -23.64 5.76
C PHE A 120 -9.97 -23.17 7.15
N GLY A 121 -9.63 -21.89 7.24
CA GLY A 121 -9.25 -21.31 8.50
C GLY A 121 -9.06 -19.81 8.40
N LYS A 122 -8.52 -19.24 9.46
CA LYS A 122 -8.20 -17.82 9.54
C LYS A 122 -6.77 -17.67 10.03
N TRP A 123 -6.16 -16.56 9.68
CA TRP A 123 -4.83 -16.22 10.18
C TRP A 123 -4.72 -14.71 10.33
N GLY A 124 -3.67 -14.27 10.99
CA GLY A 124 -3.41 -12.85 11.17
C GLY A 124 -2.08 -12.46 10.55
N ALA A 125 -2.03 -11.24 10.04
CA ALA A 125 -0.82 -10.70 9.47
C ALA A 125 -0.77 -9.18 9.67
N ARG A 126 0.43 -8.63 9.63
CA ARG A 126 0.62 -7.20 9.59
C ARG A 126 1.84 -6.89 8.73
N ILE A 127 1.87 -5.68 8.21
CA ILE A 127 3.04 -5.19 7.50
C ILE A 127 4.02 -4.65 8.54
N SER A 128 5.20 -5.23 8.63
CA SER A 128 6.21 -4.78 9.59
C SER A 128 7.03 -3.63 9.04
N ASP A 129 7.31 -3.64 7.74
CA ASP A 129 8.10 -2.61 7.08
C ASP A 129 7.43 -2.26 5.75
N ALA A 130 7.09 -0.98 5.59
CA ALA A 130 6.36 -0.52 4.43
C ALA A 130 7.22 -0.51 3.15
N ARG A 131 8.53 -0.28 3.25
CA ARG A 131 9.37 -0.16 2.07
C ARG A 131 9.48 -1.45 1.27
N PRO A 132 9.91 -2.58 1.84
CA PRO A 132 9.94 -3.83 1.08
C PRO A 132 8.55 -4.26 0.59
N PHE A 133 7.52 -4.01 1.41
CA PHE A 133 6.16 -4.33 1.02
C PHE A 133 5.72 -3.51 -0.20
N ALA A 134 5.97 -2.19 -0.18
CA ALA A 134 5.60 -1.31 -1.28
C ALA A 134 6.35 -1.67 -2.56
N VAL A 135 7.64 -1.97 -2.46
CA VAL A 135 8.43 -2.39 -3.62
C VAL A 135 7.86 -3.68 -4.20
N SER A 136 7.60 -4.68 -3.36
CA SER A 136 7.02 -5.94 -3.81
C SER A 136 5.64 -5.75 -4.41
N TYR A 137 4.80 -4.93 -3.78
CA TYR A 137 3.45 -4.68 -4.25
C TYR A 137 3.43 -4.02 -5.62
N THR A 138 4.25 -2.99 -5.82
CA THR A 138 4.30 -2.28 -7.10
C THR A 138 4.79 -3.17 -8.24
N HIS A 139 5.67 -4.12 -7.94
CA HIS A 139 6.15 -5.07 -8.95
C HIS A 139 5.18 -6.22 -9.18
N LEU A 140 4.47 -6.66 -8.15
CA LEU A 140 3.56 -7.79 -8.22
C LEU A 140 2.18 -7.45 -8.74
N THR A 141 1.78 -6.18 -8.73
CA THR A 141 0.48 -5.77 -9.28
C THR A 141 0.42 -5.82 -10.79
N LEU A 142 1.55 -5.96 -11.43
CA LEU A 142 1.58 -6.14 -12.87
C LEU A 142 0.99 -7.51 -13.17
N PRO A 143 0.86 -7.91 -14.31
CA PRO A 143 0.07 -8.96 -14.92
C PRO A 143 -0.41 -10.09 -14.02
N THR A 144 -0.35 -9.98 -12.78
CA THR A 144 -0.78 -11.02 -11.89
C THR A 144 -2.28 -11.12 -11.90
N LYS A 145 -2.71 -11.92 -12.72
CA LYS A 145 -4.13 -12.24 -12.74
C LYS A 145 -4.24 -13.60 -12.16
N ALA A 146 -4.56 -13.66 -11.02
CA ALA A 146 -4.74 -14.98 -10.46
C ALA A 146 -5.99 -15.61 -11.02
#